data_8ba7923841db5da43b0027835fca946c
#
_entry.id   8ba7923841db5da43b0027835fca946c
#
_cell.length_a   1.000
_cell.length_b   1.000
_cell.length_c   1.000
_cell.angle_alpha   90.00
_cell.angle_beta   90.00
_cell.angle_gamma   90.00
#
_symmetry.space_group_name_H-M   'P 1'
#
loop_
_entity.id
_entity.type
_entity.pdbx_description
1 polymer ?
#
loop_
_entity_poly.entity_id
_entity_poly.type
_entity_poly.pdbx_seq_one_letter_code
_entity_poly.pdbx_strand_id
1 'polypeptide(L)'
;QADFLIAYFHMLLIKCYGPVVLVKELPVLDTPKDNLLGRTSYDECVQWTCDMFDDAARRLPATRTGSEYGLATSVAAKALKARLLLYAASPLFNGNTEYYSDFVNTDGSSLMPLSYDENKWKKAADAALEAINLAESNGYSLYEMREGDLSGYPEPQDLTQRTLRFTFMDKDNSKEVLFAAVSYTHLRAHE
;
A
#
# COMPACT_ATOMS: atom_id res chain seq x y z
N GLN A 1 -3.52 3.94 -14.03
CA GLN A 1 -2.32 4.11 -13.20
C GLN A 1 -2.35 5.41 -12.38
N ALA A 2 -2.78 6.54 -12.96
CA ALA A 2 -2.84 7.81 -12.23
C ALA A 2 -3.63 7.69 -10.93
N ASP A 3 -4.82 7.09 -10.97
CA ASP A 3 -5.66 6.89 -9.77
C ASP A 3 -4.98 6.01 -8.70
N PHE A 4 -4.25 4.97 -9.14
CA PHE A 4 -3.44 4.15 -8.23
C PHE A 4 -2.35 4.98 -7.55
N LEU A 5 -1.65 5.83 -8.30
CA LEU A 5 -0.60 6.68 -7.74
C LEU A 5 -1.17 7.75 -6.80
N ILE A 6 -2.34 8.31 -7.13
CA ILE A 6 -3.05 9.23 -6.22
C ILE A 6 -3.35 8.52 -4.89
N ALA A 7 -3.94 7.32 -4.94
CA ALA A 7 -4.21 6.52 -3.74
C ALA A 7 -2.92 6.17 -2.98
N TYR A 8 -1.88 5.75 -3.68
CA TYR A 8 -0.58 5.39 -3.10
C TYR A 8 0.08 6.57 -2.37
N PHE A 9 0.12 7.74 -2.99
CA PHE A 9 0.69 8.93 -2.35
C PHE A 9 -0.14 9.41 -1.16
N HIS A 10 -1.47 9.34 -1.23
CA HIS A 10 -2.32 9.62 -0.07
C HIS A 10 -2.09 8.62 1.07
N MET A 11 -1.94 7.32 0.76
CA MET A 11 -1.56 6.32 1.76
C MET A 11 -0.23 6.65 2.44
N LEU A 12 0.77 7.11 1.68
CA LEU A 12 2.05 7.54 2.26
C LEU A 12 1.89 8.78 3.13
N LEU A 13 1.09 9.76 2.71
CA LEU A 13 0.79 10.95 3.50
C LEU A 13 0.06 10.58 4.80
N ILE A 14 -0.95 9.71 4.74
CA ILE A 14 -1.68 9.21 5.91
C ILE A 14 -0.73 8.49 6.87
N LYS A 15 0.19 7.68 6.35
CA LYS A 15 1.18 6.96 7.15
C LYS A 15 2.13 7.92 7.89
N CYS A 16 2.53 9.02 7.25
CA CYS A 16 3.49 9.98 7.82
C CYS A 16 2.83 11.04 8.72
N TYR A 17 1.61 11.46 8.39
CA TYR A 17 0.98 12.65 8.99
C TYR A 17 -0.38 12.36 9.64
N GLY A 18 -0.90 11.14 9.55
CA GLY A 18 -2.25 10.81 10.03
C GLY A 18 -3.34 11.46 9.16
N PRO A 19 -4.24 12.26 9.77
CA PRO A 19 -5.23 13.04 9.03
C PRO A 19 -4.58 14.03 8.08
N VAL A 20 -5.02 14.03 6.82
CA VAL A 20 -4.49 14.91 5.75
C VAL A 20 -5.59 15.68 5.07
N VAL A 21 -5.22 16.66 4.28
CA VAL A 21 -6.15 17.32 3.36
C VAL A 21 -6.38 16.41 2.16
N LEU A 22 -7.63 16.04 1.90
CA LEU A 22 -8.00 15.30 0.70
C LEU A 22 -8.18 16.28 -0.46
N VAL A 23 -7.24 16.27 -1.39
CA VAL A 23 -7.31 17.09 -2.61
C VAL A 23 -8.06 16.30 -3.67
N LYS A 24 -9.39 16.44 -3.69
CA LYS A 24 -10.28 15.75 -4.65
C LYS A 24 -10.28 16.43 -6.02
N GLU A 25 -10.02 17.74 -6.04
CA GLU A 25 -9.95 18.58 -7.24
C GLU A 25 -8.76 19.52 -7.13
N LEU A 26 -8.20 19.93 -8.25
CA LEU A 26 -7.10 20.89 -8.26
C LEU A 26 -7.57 22.23 -7.67
N PRO A 27 -6.93 22.75 -6.62
CA PRO A 27 -7.29 24.03 -6.05
C PRO A 27 -6.99 25.15 -7.05
N VAL A 28 -7.83 26.16 -7.06
CA VAL A 28 -7.59 27.38 -7.86
C VAL A 28 -6.41 28.13 -7.25
N LEU A 29 -5.47 28.59 -8.09
CA LEU A 29 -4.23 29.25 -7.66
C LEU A 29 -4.44 30.45 -6.71
N ASP A 30 -5.53 31.18 -6.89
CA ASP A 30 -5.87 32.39 -6.11
C ASP A 30 -6.89 32.10 -5.01
N THR A 31 -7.01 30.85 -4.53
CA THR A 31 -7.93 30.51 -3.46
C THR A 31 -7.59 31.30 -2.19
N PRO A 32 -8.51 32.13 -1.65
CA PRO A 32 -8.30 32.84 -0.40
C PRO A 32 -7.96 31.90 0.76
N LYS A 33 -7.13 32.35 1.73
CA LYS A 33 -6.71 31.51 2.85
C LYS A 33 -7.87 30.91 3.64
N ASP A 34 -8.95 31.65 3.79
CA ASP A 34 -10.14 31.21 4.53
C ASP A 34 -10.94 30.13 3.81
N ASN A 35 -10.68 29.91 2.51
CA ASN A 35 -11.30 28.89 1.68
C ASN A 35 -10.37 27.68 1.44
N LEU A 36 -9.17 27.68 2.05
CA LEU A 36 -8.30 26.51 1.98
C LEU A 36 -8.91 25.34 2.77
N LEU A 37 -8.81 24.15 2.18
CA LEU A 37 -9.31 22.94 2.80
C LEU A 37 -8.54 22.64 4.10
N GLY A 38 -9.26 22.38 5.18
CA GLY A 38 -8.72 21.83 6.42
C GLY A 38 -8.35 20.36 6.28
N ARG A 39 -7.75 19.81 7.33
CA ARG A 39 -7.53 18.35 7.38
C ARG A 39 -8.86 17.62 7.47
N THR A 40 -8.94 16.51 6.77
CA THR A 40 -10.06 15.58 6.82
C THR A 40 -9.81 14.55 7.93
N SER A 41 -10.85 14.03 8.57
CA SER A 41 -10.70 13.02 9.62
C SER A 41 -9.94 11.79 9.12
N TYR A 42 -9.22 11.11 10.03
CA TYR A 42 -8.40 9.94 9.69
C TYR A 42 -9.23 8.85 9.01
N ASP A 43 -10.40 8.52 9.56
CA ASP A 43 -11.25 7.45 9.02
C ASP A 43 -11.78 7.80 7.63
N GLU A 44 -12.11 9.07 7.38
CA GLU A 44 -12.51 9.52 6.04
C GLU A 44 -11.33 9.50 5.06
N CYS A 45 -10.14 9.89 5.49
CA CYS A 45 -8.94 9.77 4.67
C CYS A 45 -8.66 8.32 4.26
N VAL A 46 -8.77 7.38 5.22
CA VAL A 46 -8.60 5.95 4.97
C VAL A 46 -9.66 5.44 4.00
N GLN A 47 -10.93 5.76 4.24
CA GLN A 47 -12.03 5.30 3.40
C GLN A 47 -11.88 5.80 1.96
N TRP A 48 -11.65 7.09 1.78
CA TRP A 48 -11.46 7.68 0.45
C TRP A 48 -10.27 7.03 -0.30
N THR A 49 -9.16 6.82 0.39
CA THR A 49 -7.98 6.18 -0.22
C THR A 49 -8.26 4.72 -0.59
N CYS A 50 -9.02 4.00 0.24
CA CYS A 50 -9.47 2.63 -0.08
C CYS A 50 -10.37 2.60 -1.32
N ASP A 51 -11.30 3.55 -1.43
CA ASP A 51 -12.19 3.66 -2.60
C ASP A 51 -11.40 3.94 -3.88
N MET A 52 -10.38 4.80 -3.80
CA MET A 52 -9.47 5.07 -4.92
C MET A 52 -8.65 3.83 -5.33
N PHE A 53 -8.20 3.00 -4.37
CA PHE A 53 -7.56 1.72 -4.69
C PHE A 53 -8.53 0.75 -5.35
N ASP A 54 -9.79 0.68 -4.90
CA ASP A 54 -10.82 -0.15 -5.52
C ASP A 54 -11.13 0.30 -6.95
N ASP A 55 -11.24 1.61 -7.19
CA ASP A 55 -11.44 2.19 -8.51
C ASP A 55 -10.26 1.89 -9.45
N ALA A 56 -9.05 2.01 -8.95
CA ALA A 56 -7.85 1.64 -9.69
C ALA A 56 -7.83 0.15 -10.01
N ALA A 57 -8.15 -0.72 -9.02
CA ALA A 57 -8.16 -2.17 -9.20
C ALA A 57 -9.13 -2.64 -10.28
N ARG A 58 -10.30 -1.99 -10.43
CA ARG A 58 -11.28 -2.32 -11.48
C ARG A 58 -10.77 -2.04 -12.90
N ARG A 59 -9.80 -1.14 -13.06
CA ARG A 59 -9.30 -0.66 -14.36
C ARG A 59 -7.89 -1.14 -14.69
N LEU A 60 -7.17 -1.67 -13.73
CA LEU A 60 -5.81 -2.17 -13.90
C LEU A 60 -5.82 -3.66 -14.28
N PRO A 61 -4.88 -4.12 -15.11
CA PRO A 61 -4.67 -5.54 -15.33
C PRO A 61 -4.16 -6.21 -14.04
N ALA A 62 -4.42 -7.51 -13.91
CA ALA A 62 -3.97 -8.27 -12.74
C ALA A 62 -2.46 -8.51 -12.74
N THR A 63 -1.87 -8.70 -13.94
CA THR A 63 -0.45 -8.99 -14.12
C THR A 63 0.17 -8.06 -15.16
N ARG A 64 1.47 -7.83 -15.06
CA ARG A 64 2.27 -7.11 -16.06
C ARG A 64 3.60 -7.82 -16.28
N THR A 65 4.07 -7.82 -17.51
CA THR A 65 5.28 -8.53 -17.95
C THR A 65 6.14 -7.64 -18.84
N GLY A 66 7.37 -8.07 -19.09
CA GLY A 66 8.30 -7.38 -19.99
C GLY A 66 8.61 -5.96 -19.52
N SER A 67 8.47 -4.98 -20.41
CA SER A 67 8.74 -3.57 -20.14
C SER A 67 7.77 -2.92 -19.13
N GLU A 68 6.64 -3.55 -18.86
CA GLU A 68 5.65 -3.08 -17.89
C GLU A 68 5.80 -3.72 -16.50
N TYR A 69 6.79 -4.59 -16.32
CA TYR A 69 7.08 -5.18 -15.01
C TYR A 69 7.31 -4.10 -13.95
N GLY A 70 6.70 -4.28 -12.78
CA GLY A 70 6.77 -3.32 -11.67
C GLY A 70 5.75 -2.18 -11.74
N LEU A 71 5.03 -2.01 -12.85
CA LEU A 71 3.93 -1.03 -12.91
C LEU A 71 2.72 -1.52 -12.08
N ALA A 72 1.84 -0.58 -11.75
CA ALA A 72 0.66 -0.85 -10.94
C ALA A 72 -0.26 -1.92 -11.57
N THR A 73 -0.70 -2.86 -10.73
CA THR A 73 -1.66 -3.93 -11.06
C THR A 73 -2.87 -3.88 -10.14
N SER A 74 -3.95 -4.57 -10.50
CA SER A 74 -5.13 -4.69 -9.63
C SER A 74 -4.79 -5.42 -8.34
N VAL A 75 -3.90 -6.42 -8.38
CA VAL A 75 -3.40 -7.14 -7.20
C VAL A 75 -2.65 -6.20 -6.26
N ALA A 76 -1.76 -5.35 -6.81
CA ALA A 76 -1.03 -4.36 -6.02
C ALA A 76 -1.97 -3.36 -5.32
N ALA A 77 -3.02 -2.89 -6.03
CA ALA A 77 -4.01 -1.99 -5.46
C ALA A 77 -4.76 -2.63 -4.29
N LYS A 78 -5.22 -3.88 -4.42
CA LYS A 78 -5.89 -4.63 -3.35
C LYS A 78 -4.97 -4.90 -2.16
N ALA A 79 -3.72 -5.26 -2.40
CA ALA A 79 -2.74 -5.48 -1.34
C ALA A 79 -2.43 -4.19 -0.54
N LEU A 80 -2.30 -3.04 -1.23
CA LEU A 80 -2.09 -1.76 -0.56
C LEU A 80 -3.32 -1.29 0.22
N LYS A 81 -4.53 -1.51 -0.31
CA LYS A 81 -5.78 -1.30 0.43
C LYS A 81 -5.81 -2.11 1.73
N ALA A 82 -5.52 -3.42 1.67
CA ALA A 82 -5.48 -4.28 2.84
C ALA A 82 -4.47 -3.78 3.88
N ARG A 83 -3.29 -3.35 3.43
CA ARG A 83 -2.25 -2.77 4.29
C ARG A 83 -2.70 -1.49 4.97
N LEU A 84 -3.39 -0.59 4.25
CA LEU A 84 -3.92 0.65 4.81
C LEU A 84 -4.98 0.37 5.88
N LEU A 85 -5.91 -0.57 5.61
CA LEU A 85 -6.93 -0.97 6.56
C LEU A 85 -6.33 -1.62 7.82
N LEU A 86 -5.26 -2.41 7.69
CA LEU A 86 -4.54 -2.98 8.83
C LEU A 86 -3.91 -1.89 9.70
N TYR A 87 -3.32 -0.86 9.09
CA TYR A 87 -2.83 0.30 9.83
C TYR A 87 -3.95 1.01 10.59
N ALA A 88 -5.09 1.23 9.93
CA ALA A 88 -6.25 1.90 10.53
C ALA A 88 -6.90 1.10 11.67
N ALA A 89 -6.77 -0.23 11.66
CA ALA A 89 -7.25 -1.11 12.72
C ALA A 89 -6.31 -1.16 13.94
N SER A 90 -5.04 -0.78 13.77
CA SER A 90 -4.03 -0.89 14.82
C SER A 90 -4.36 -0.03 16.05
N PRO A 91 -3.91 -0.43 17.26
CA PRO A 91 -4.22 0.29 18.50
C PRO A 91 -3.78 1.76 18.51
N LEU A 92 -2.78 2.11 17.69
CA LEU A 92 -2.35 3.51 17.58
C LEU A 92 -3.43 4.40 16.96
N PHE A 93 -4.18 3.89 15.97
CA PHE A 93 -5.14 4.69 15.18
C PHE A 93 -6.60 4.35 15.46
N ASN A 94 -6.86 3.35 16.29
CA ASN A 94 -8.21 2.86 16.55
C ASN A 94 -8.59 3.06 18.02
N GLY A 95 -9.13 4.21 18.34
CA GLY A 95 -9.61 4.54 19.67
C GLY A 95 -8.53 4.93 20.69
N ASN A 96 -7.41 5.47 20.23
CA ASN A 96 -6.32 5.90 21.12
C ASN A 96 -6.59 7.30 21.66
N THR A 97 -7.15 7.37 22.86
CA THR A 97 -7.44 8.63 23.54
C THR A 97 -6.22 9.22 24.27
N GLU A 98 -5.21 8.41 24.54
CA GLU A 98 -3.98 8.85 25.21
C GLU A 98 -3.21 9.89 24.38
N TYR A 99 -3.11 9.64 23.05
CA TYR A 99 -2.35 10.52 22.17
C TYR A 99 -3.21 11.50 21.37
N TYR A 100 -4.52 11.26 21.24
CA TYR A 100 -5.34 11.98 20.26
C TYR A 100 -6.59 12.68 20.83
N SER A 101 -6.76 12.70 22.18
CA SER A 101 -7.90 13.38 22.80
C SER A 101 -8.03 14.86 22.40
N ASP A 102 -6.90 15.54 22.25
CA ASP A 102 -6.83 16.98 21.96
C ASP A 102 -6.49 17.27 20.48
N PHE A 103 -6.44 16.23 19.65
CA PHE A 103 -6.11 16.39 18.24
C PHE A 103 -7.37 16.73 17.44
N VAL A 104 -7.68 18.01 17.40
CA VAL A 104 -8.89 18.55 16.78
C VAL A 104 -8.56 19.53 15.66
N ASN A 105 -9.49 19.71 14.75
CA ASN A 105 -9.44 20.70 13.69
C ASN A 105 -9.77 22.10 14.25
N THR A 106 -9.61 23.15 13.46
CA THR A 106 -9.91 24.54 13.85
C THR A 106 -11.37 24.77 14.23
N ASP A 107 -12.29 23.97 13.73
CA ASP A 107 -13.72 23.98 14.05
C ASP A 107 -14.08 23.14 15.30
N GLY A 108 -13.07 22.53 15.95
CA GLY A 108 -13.26 21.68 17.13
C GLY A 108 -13.63 20.22 16.82
N SER A 109 -13.74 19.84 15.55
CA SER A 109 -14.00 18.44 15.15
C SER A 109 -12.78 17.56 15.42
N SER A 110 -13.00 16.34 15.96
CA SER A 110 -11.91 15.38 16.18
C SER A 110 -11.36 14.87 14.86
N LEU A 111 -10.03 14.89 14.73
CA LEU A 111 -9.32 14.40 13.56
C LEU A 111 -9.05 12.89 13.63
N MET A 112 -9.13 12.29 14.83
CA MET A 112 -8.88 10.86 15.03
C MET A 112 -10.08 10.18 15.68
N PRO A 113 -10.32 8.89 15.43
CA PRO A 113 -11.36 8.14 16.14
C PRO A 113 -10.94 7.95 17.59
N LEU A 114 -11.79 8.40 18.51
CA LEU A 114 -11.57 8.30 19.95
C LEU A 114 -12.21 7.05 20.58
N SER A 115 -13.00 6.30 19.82
CA SER A 115 -13.61 5.04 20.23
C SER A 115 -13.03 3.87 19.45
N TYR A 116 -12.76 2.76 20.16
CA TYR A 116 -12.30 1.52 19.53
C TYR A 116 -13.43 0.88 18.70
N ASP A 117 -13.12 0.50 17.45
CA ASP A 117 -14.01 -0.22 16.56
C ASP A 117 -13.38 -1.56 16.14
N GLU A 118 -13.91 -2.67 16.65
CA GLU A 118 -13.46 -4.03 16.33
C GLU A 118 -13.66 -4.38 14.85
N ASN A 119 -14.67 -3.79 14.19
CA ASN A 119 -14.95 -4.06 12.78
C ASN A 119 -13.81 -3.63 11.84
N LYS A 120 -12.92 -2.72 12.26
CA LYS A 120 -11.75 -2.34 11.47
C LYS A 120 -10.82 -3.54 11.23
N TRP A 121 -10.64 -4.40 12.24
CA TRP A 121 -9.87 -5.64 12.09
C TRP A 121 -10.50 -6.61 11.10
N LYS A 122 -11.84 -6.76 11.19
CA LYS A 122 -12.57 -7.60 10.24
C LYS A 122 -12.43 -7.07 8.81
N LYS A 123 -12.60 -5.77 8.58
CA LYS A 123 -12.41 -5.14 7.26
C LYS A 123 -10.98 -5.36 6.72
N ALA A 124 -9.98 -5.25 7.58
CA ALA A 124 -8.58 -5.49 7.20
C ALA A 124 -8.34 -6.96 6.82
N ALA A 125 -8.89 -7.91 7.59
CA ALA A 125 -8.79 -9.34 7.31
C ALA A 125 -9.49 -9.73 6.01
N ASP A 126 -10.72 -9.24 5.80
CA ASP A 126 -11.50 -9.49 4.59
C ASP A 126 -10.76 -8.94 3.34
N ALA A 127 -10.21 -7.73 3.43
CA ALA A 127 -9.44 -7.13 2.34
C ALA A 127 -8.11 -7.87 2.07
N ALA A 128 -7.44 -8.37 3.11
CA ALA A 128 -6.23 -9.18 2.94
C ALA A 128 -6.55 -10.50 2.25
N LEU A 129 -7.62 -11.18 2.64
CA LEU A 129 -8.07 -12.42 2.00
C LEU A 129 -8.45 -12.19 0.53
N GLU A 130 -9.16 -11.08 0.23
CA GLU A 130 -9.48 -10.69 -1.16
C GLU A 130 -8.21 -10.51 -1.99
N ALA A 131 -7.20 -9.82 -1.45
CA ALA A 131 -5.93 -9.58 -2.13
C ALA A 131 -5.15 -10.87 -2.37
N ILE A 132 -5.10 -11.79 -1.40
CA ILE A 132 -4.45 -13.09 -1.52
C ILE A 132 -5.13 -13.93 -2.60
N ASN A 133 -6.44 -14.08 -2.54
CA ASN A 133 -7.21 -14.86 -3.52
C ASN A 133 -7.02 -14.31 -4.95
N LEU A 134 -7.02 -12.98 -5.11
CA LEU A 134 -6.77 -12.34 -6.39
C LEU A 134 -5.34 -12.59 -6.87
N ALA A 135 -4.35 -12.51 -5.98
CA ALA A 135 -2.94 -12.76 -6.31
C ALA A 135 -2.74 -14.21 -6.77
N GLU A 136 -3.17 -15.18 -6.00
CA GLU A 136 -3.01 -16.62 -6.28
C GLU A 136 -3.72 -17.01 -7.58
N SER A 137 -4.94 -16.52 -7.81
CA SER A 137 -5.69 -16.78 -9.06
C SER A 137 -5.01 -16.20 -10.31
N ASN A 138 -4.09 -15.24 -10.15
CA ASN A 138 -3.33 -14.63 -11.24
C ASN A 138 -1.86 -15.08 -11.28
N GLY A 139 -1.52 -16.17 -10.57
CA GLY A 139 -0.22 -16.82 -10.64
C GLY A 139 0.88 -16.18 -9.78
N TYR A 140 0.53 -15.27 -8.88
CA TYR A 140 1.44 -14.83 -7.83
C TYR A 140 1.56 -15.90 -6.75
N SER A 141 2.72 -16.04 -6.17
CA SER A 141 3.00 -17.00 -5.10
C SER A 141 4.20 -16.55 -4.28
N LEU A 142 4.34 -17.08 -3.08
CA LEU A 142 5.54 -16.88 -2.30
C LEU A 142 6.73 -17.46 -3.05
N TYR A 143 7.87 -16.79 -2.95
CA TYR A 143 9.12 -17.21 -3.55
C TYR A 143 9.77 -18.27 -2.66
N GLU A 144 10.03 -19.45 -3.21
CA GLU A 144 10.69 -20.54 -2.52
C GLU A 144 11.81 -21.09 -3.41
N MET A 145 13.00 -21.17 -2.84
CA MET A 145 14.14 -21.85 -3.46
C MET A 145 14.19 -23.31 -3.03
N ARG A 146 14.54 -24.18 -3.99
CA ARG A 146 14.74 -25.60 -3.75
C ARG A 146 16.22 -25.95 -3.72
N GLU A 147 16.56 -27.07 -3.07
CA GLU A 147 17.91 -27.64 -3.20
C GLU A 147 18.26 -27.86 -4.69
N GLY A 148 19.37 -27.29 -5.12
CA GLY A 148 19.83 -27.38 -6.50
C GLY A 148 19.53 -26.18 -7.40
N ASP A 149 18.59 -25.31 -7.05
CA ASP A 149 18.23 -24.14 -7.86
C ASP A 149 19.38 -23.15 -8.05
N LEU A 150 20.41 -23.22 -7.21
CA LEU A 150 21.60 -22.38 -7.25
C LEU A 150 22.91 -23.16 -7.20
N SER A 151 23.01 -24.25 -7.96
CA SER A 151 24.28 -24.94 -8.16
C SER A 151 25.28 -23.95 -8.81
N GLY A 152 26.24 -23.46 -8.03
CA GLY A 152 27.24 -22.49 -8.51
C GLY A 152 27.26 -21.16 -7.77
N TYR A 153 26.30 -20.87 -6.94
CA TYR A 153 26.34 -19.70 -6.04
C TYR A 153 26.97 -20.09 -4.70
N PRO A 154 28.07 -19.44 -4.28
CA PRO A 154 28.86 -19.89 -3.15
C PRO A 154 28.21 -19.65 -1.77
N GLU A 155 27.29 -18.71 -1.63
CA GLU A 155 26.74 -18.30 -0.33
C GLU A 155 25.36 -17.63 -0.47
N PRO A 156 24.50 -17.72 0.51
CA PRO A 156 24.53 -18.53 1.75
C PRO A 156 24.19 -20.01 1.52
N GLN A 157 24.67 -20.91 2.38
CA GLN A 157 24.40 -22.35 2.31
C GLN A 157 22.98 -22.69 2.79
N ASP A 158 22.44 -21.90 3.69
CA ASP A 158 21.10 -22.09 4.23
C ASP A 158 20.01 -21.73 3.23
N LEU A 159 19.08 -22.65 2.95
CA LEU A 159 18.02 -22.49 1.96
C LEU A 159 17.07 -21.34 2.31
N THR A 160 16.79 -21.12 3.59
CA THR A 160 15.94 -20.03 4.07
C THR A 160 16.58 -18.66 3.79
N GLN A 161 17.88 -18.53 4.10
CA GLN A 161 18.61 -17.30 3.82
C GLN A 161 18.70 -17.04 2.33
N ARG A 162 18.88 -18.07 1.50
CA ARG A 162 18.86 -17.95 0.03
C ARG A 162 17.50 -17.49 -0.44
N THR A 163 16.40 -18.11 0.01
CA THR A 163 15.04 -17.72 -0.35
C THR A 163 14.81 -16.24 -0.04
N LEU A 164 15.10 -15.80 1.18
CA LEU A 164 14.94 -14.39 1.58
C LEU A 164 15.78 -13.43 0.71
N ARG A 165 17.02 -13.78 0.40
CA ARG A 165 17.89 -12.94 -0.42
C ARG A 165 17.39 -12.85 -1.85
N PHE A 166 17.04 -13.99 -2.45
CA PHE A 166 16.69 -14.05 -3.88
C PHE A 166 15.24 -13.65 -4.16
N THR A 167 14.36 -13.61 -3.16
CA THR A 167 13.02 -13.01 -3.31
C THR A 167 13.06 -11.63 -3.99
N PHE A 168 14.08 -10.83 -3.68
CA PHE A 168 14.25 -9.47 -4.24
C PHE A 168 15.23 -9.41 -5.42
N MET A 169 16.10 -10.39 -5.58
CA MET A 169 17.15 -10.37 -6.60
C MET A 169 16.77 -11.12 -7.87
N ASP A 170 15.97 -12.18 -7.73
CA ASP A 170 15.54 -13.01 -8.85
C ASP A 170 14.28 -12.43 -9.51
N LYS A 171 14.49 -11.41 -10.34
CA LYS A 171 13.43 -10.70 -11.04
C LYS A 171 12.59 -11.60 -11.94
N ASP A 172 13.22 -12.59 -12.56
CA ASP A 172 12.59 -13.37 -13.63
C ASP A 172 11.73 -14.51 -13.07
N ASN A 173 12.10 -15.05 -11.89
CA ASN A 173 11.41 -16.19 -11.29
C ASN A 173 10.59 -15.81 -10.05
N SER A 174 10.84 -14.63 -9.43
CA SER A 174 10.07 -14.19 -8.27
C SER A 174 8.66 -13.79 -8.68
N LYS A 175 7.68 -14.57 -8.21
CA LYS A 175 6.25 -14.31 -8.37
C LYS A 175 5.63 -13.59 -7.17
N GLU A 176 6.45 -13.15 -6.23
CA GLU A 176 6.02 -12.49 -5.00
C GLU A 176 5.90 -10.97 -5.15
N VAL A 177 6.66 -10.38 -6.10
CA VAL A 177 6.68 -8.94 -6.30
C VAL A 177 5.41 -8.44 -6.98
N LEU A 178 4.60 -7.67 -6.26
CA LEU A 178 3.33 -7.10 -6.76
C LEU A 178 3.49 -5.72 -7.39
N PHE A 179 4.42 -4.91 -6.85
CA PHE A 179 4.70 -3.54 -7.27
C PHE A 179 6.10 -3.15 -6.84
N ALA A 180 6.88 -2.60 -7.75
CA ALA A 180 8.26 -2.19 -7.48
C ALA A 180 8.63 -0.91 -8.21
N ALA A 181 9.33 -0.01 -7.52
CA ALA A 181 10.05 1.08 -8.17
C ALA A 181 11.39 0.53 -8.68
N VAL A 182 11.49 0.26 -9.96
CA VAL A 182 12.70 -0.26 -10.58
C VAL A 182 13.62 0.90 -10.95
N SER A 183 14.78 1.00 -10.29
CA SER A 183 15.85 1.91 -10.71
C SER A 183 16.67 1.26 -11.84
N TYR A 184 16.49 1.72 -13.06
CA TYR A 184 17.20 1.21 -14.23
C TYR A 184 18.73 1.40 -14.17
N THR A 185 19.23 2.27 -13.31
CA THR A 185 20.64 2.62 -13.25
C THR A 185 21.53 1.53 -12.63
N HIS A 186 20.98 0.62 -11.82
CA HIS A 186 21.76 -0.45 -11.19
C HIS A 186 21.69 -1.81 -11.91
N LEU A 187 20.76 -2.02 -12.83
CA LEU A 187 20.61 -3.28 -13.55
C LEU A 187 21.52 -3.40 -14.78
N ARG A 188 22.10 -2.30 -15.29
CA ARG A 188 23.08 -2.31 -16.40
C ARG A 188 24.53 -2.50 -15.97
N ALA A 189 24.84 -2.56 -14.70
CA ALA A 189 26.22 -2.70 -14.22
C ALA A 189 26.68 -4.16 -14.11
N HIS A 190 25.84 -5.14 -14.49
CA HIS A 190 26.14 -6.57 -14.39
C HIS A 190 25.86 -7.38 -15.68
N GLU A 191 25.77 -6.71 -16.84
CA GLU A 191 25.88 -7.36 -18.15
C GLU A 191 27.31 -7.26 -18.70
#